data_3622499cc37920c9f297dc63a0a864c0
#
_entry.id   3622499cc37920c9f297dc63a0a864c0
#
_cell.length_a   1.000
_cell.length_b   1.000
_cell.length_c   1.000
_cell.angle_alpha   90.00
_cell.angle_beta   90.00
_cell.angle_gamma   90.00
#
_symmetry.space_group_name_H-M   'P 1'
#
loop_
_entity.id
_entity.type
_entity.pdbx_description
1 polymer ?
#
loop_
_entity_poly.entity_id
_entity_poly.type
_entity_poly.pdbx_seq_one_letter_code
_entity_poly.pdbx_strand_id
1 'polypeptide(L)'
;MKIKHIICSLLSLAGMLHAGETTTVSTTTCDTFHRFYDGTLLIPDSSAPAWKQKLYNTTGTGFYLELYGAYWAVDNQSAGYESDNLSLLYFSSLDQRIIEDNVNGGTWANLALAGSWGLDHDSANGERFYYDGMGIGTGQHTDSVGPAGLYIMNATLRQYFNNKRTCVNVGAIWMSMYFDRIGHARFMNDSFEKSPVLPMYYGTPGAVVQHEIDKNNFVTAAFIGTGLGLGDNFLNWDNTNGYAVQAEWGHCFNEGKGTWRVASFFTSVDKEGSTGLEEQHDAVGIMTGVEYNFTDRVKAYARLAMASSEHVRARKEAMVGATLRLNPNRPQDYLGAAFGVYKCGDGDAAPLVNEFEKVMELTYRFQLTGNISVAPYYQLYIDPAYRNTSTVSATGLQAHIEF
;
A
#
# COMPACT_ATOMS: atom_id res chain seq x y z
N MET A 1 -0.58 -1.67 31.62
CA MET A 1 -0.30 -3.09 31.98
C MET A 1 -0.52 -4.04 30.80
N LYS A 2 -1.29 -3.68 29.77
CA LYS A 2 -1.64 -4.54 28.60
C LYS A 2 -0.51 -4.67 27.56
N ILE A 3 0.30 -3.65 27.33
CA ILE A 3 1.39 -3.66 26.29
C ILE A 3 2.43 -4.74 26.53
N LYS A 4 2.82 -4.98 27.80
CA LYS A 4 3.80 -6.03 28.15
C LYS A 4 3.33 -7.43 27.76
N HIS A 5 2.04 -7.72 27.85
CA HIS A 5 1.50 -9.04 27.51
C HIS A 5 1.45 -9.26 26.00
N ILE A 6 1.16 -8.22 25.22
CA ILE A 6 1.10 -8.30 23.75
C ILE A 6 2.51 -8.46 23.17
N ILE A 7 3.48 -7.71 23.67
CA ILE A 7 4.88 -7.85 23.25
C ILE A 7 5.42 -9.24 23.62
N CYS A 8 5.11 -9.74 24.82
CA CYS A 8 5.49 -11.10 25.22
C CYS A 8 4.80 -12.19 24.40
N SER A 9 3.54 -11.99 23.99
CA SER A 9 2.82 -12.95 23.13
C SER A 9 3.37 -12.95 21.70
N LEU A 10 3.70 -11.80 21.15
CA LEU A 10 4.35 -11.69 19.83
C LEU A 10 5.77 -12.29 19.85
N LEU A 11 6.53 -12.07 20.91
CA LEU A 11 7.86 -12.65 21.09
C LEU A 11 7.82 -14.17 21.33
N SER A 12 6.80 -14.70 22.00
CA SER A 12 6.63 -16.15 22.18
C SER A 12 6.18 -16.85 20.89
N LEU A 13 5.36 -16.20 20.06
CA LEU A 13 5.05 -16.70 18.71
C LEU A 13 6.31 -16.74 17.82
N ALA A 14 7.16 -15.73 17.94
CA ALA A 14 8.44 -15.61 17.24
C ALA A 14 9.42 -16.74 17.59
N GLY A 15 9.44 -17.19 18.83
CA GLY A 15 10.32 -18.29 19.29
C GLY A 15 9.97 -19.65 18.69
N MET A 16 8.76 -19.83 18.15
CA MET A 16 8.32 -21.08 17.52
C MET A 16 8.58 -21.14 16.01
N LEU A 17 8.98 -20.03 15.39
CA LEU A 17 9.07 -19.87 13.94
C LEU A 17 10.50 -19.62 13.45
N HIS A 18 11.47 -20.35 13.98
CA HIS A 18 12.87 -20.28 13.54
C HIS A 18 13.04 -20.94 12.16
N ALA A 19 12.76 -20.19 11.09
CA ALA A 19 13.22 -20.53 9.77
C ALA A 19 13.70 -19.22 9.11
N GLY A 20 15.03 -19.06 9.01
CA GLY A 20 15.64 -17.88 8.44
C GLY A 20 15.39 -17.78 6.94
N GLU A 21 14.52 -16.87 6.53
CA GLU A 21 14.46 -16.39 5.16
C GLU A 21 15.31 -15.12 5.06
N THR A 22 16.43 -15.21 4.38
CA THR A 22 17.11 -14.04 3.86
C THR A 22 16.40 -13.66 2.56
N THR A 23 15.37 -12.82 2.62
CA THR A 23 14.87 -12.14 1.43
C THR A 23 16.02 -11.30 0.89
N THR A 24 16.60 -11.70 -0.22
CA THR A 24 17.53 -10.87 -0.98
C THR A 24 16.75 -9.66 -1.48
N VAL A 25 16.95 -8.54 -0.80
CA VAL A 25 16.41 -7.26 -1.28
C VAL A 25 17.12 -6.95 -2.59
N SER A 26 16.39 -7.09 -3.68
CA SER A 26 16.89 -6.71 -4.99
C SER A 26 17.38 -5.26 -4.97
N THR A 27 18.56 -5.07 -5.52
CA THR A 27 19.21 -3.74 -5.58
C THR A 27 18.75 -2.92 -6.78
N THR A 28 17.95 -3.49 -7.68
CA THR A 28 17.49 -2.82 -8.89
C THR A 28 16.02 -2.47 -8.82
N THR A 29 15.68 -1.21 -9.13
CA THR A 29 14.30 -0.74 -9.17
C THR A 29 13.49 -1.39 -10.29
N CYS A 30 14.15 -1.83 -11.36
CA CYS A 30 13.56 -2.56 -12.47
C CYS A 30 13.18 -4.01 -12.18
N ASP A 31 13.64 -4.58 -11.08
CA ASP A 31 13.21 -5.93 -10.69
C ASP A 31 11.70 -6.01 -10.43
N THR A 32 11.06 -4.89 -10.16
CA THR A 32 9.59 -4.82 -10.13
C THR A 32 8.97 -5.10 -11.49
N PHE A 33 9.71 -4.94 -12.56
CA PHE A 33 9.25 -5.14 -13.92
C PHE A 33 9.26 -6.62 -14.35
N HIS A 34 10.35 -7.33 -14.11
CA HIS A 34 10.38 -8.78 -14.28
C HIS A 34 9.44 -9.53 -13.33
N ARG A 35 8.86 -8.84 -12.36
CA ARG A 35 7.95 -9.36 -11.35
C ARG A 35 6.50 -9.50 -11.78
N PHE A 36 6.11 -9.18 -13.01
CA PHE A 36 4.74 -9.50 -13.44
C PHE A 36 4.46 -11.01 -13.40
N TYR A 37 5.50 -11.82 -13.56
CA TYR A 37 5.38 -13.26 -13.39
C TYR A 37 5.87 -13.72 -12.02
N ASP A 38 7.14 -13.48 -11.70
CA ASP A 38 7.78 -14.08 -10.52
C ASP A 38 7.52 -13.32 -9.21
N GLY A 39 7.19 -12.05 -9.25
CA GLY A 39 7.00 -11.21 -8.06
C GLY A 39 5.57 -10.83 -7.73
N THR A 40 4.62 -11.05 -8.64
CA THR A 40 3.19 -10.95 -8.35
C THR A 40 2.56 -12.30 -8.08
N LEU A 41 3.21 -13.40 -8.44
CA LEU A 41 2.85 -14.75 -8.04
C LEU A 41 3.64 -15.14 -6.81
N LEU A 42 2.97 -15.77 -5.86
CA LEU A 42 3.56 -16.27 -4.62
C LEU A 42 4.30 -17.60 -4.88
N ILE A 43 5.24 -17.58 -5.82
CA ILE A 43 6.10 -18.71 -6.12
C ILE A 43 7.23 -18.72 -5.09
N PRO A 44 7.34 -19.73 -4.22
CA PRO A 44 8.40 -19.79 -3.25
C PRO A 44 9.76 -19.96 -3.94
N ASP A 45 10.71 -19.12 -3.61
CA ASP A 45 12.09 -19.25 -4.06
C ASP A 45 12.84 -20.36 -3.29
N SER A 46 14.12 -20.53 -3.59
CA SER A 46 14.96 -21.57 -2.94
C SER A 46 15.22 -21.29 -1.46
N SER A 47 15.01 -20.06 -0.98
CA SER A 47 15.17 -19.68 0.43
C SER A 47 13.88 -19.84 1.23
N ALA A 48 12.75 -20.01 0.58
CA ALA A 48 11.45 -20.19 1.23
C ALA A 48 11.43 -21.45 2.11
N PRO A 49 10.67 -21.46 3.21
CA PRO A 49 10.52 -22.62 4.08
C PRO A 49 10.12 -23.88 3.30
N ALA A 50 10.68 -25.01 3.69
CA ALA A 50 10.47 -26.28 3.00
C ALA A 50 8.98 -26.66 2.86
N TRP A 51 8.13 -26.27 3.81
CA TRP A 51 6.69 -26.52 3.75
C TRP A 51 6.02 -25.70 2.64
N LYS A 52 6.43 -24.43 2.41
CA LYS A 52 5.91 -23.58 1.30
C LYS A 52 6.32 -24.16 -0.04
N GLN A 53 7.60 -24.53 -0.19
CA GLN A 53 8.10 -25.17 -1.42
C GLN A 53 7.35 -26.48 -1.69
N LYS A 54 7.13 -27.29 -0.65
CA LYS A 54 6.36 -28.55 -0.77
C LYS A 54 4.92 -28.29 -1.18
N LEU A 55 4.24 -27.31 -0.56
CA LEU A 55 2.88 -26.92 -0.92
C LEU A 55 2.81 -26.51 -2.39
N TYR A 56 3.67 -25.58 -2.81
CA TYR A 56 3.71 -25.13 -4.19
C TYR A 56 4.01 -26.26 -5.19
N ASN A 57 5.03 -27.08 -4.94
CA ASN A 57 5.42 -28.16 -5.83
C ASN A 57 4.34 -29.25 -5.95
N THR A 58 3.54 -29.46 -4.90
CA THR A 58 2.52 -30.51 -4.86
C THR A 58 1.19 -30.03 -5.46
N THR A 59 0.79 -28.80 -5.16
CA THR A 59 -0.55 -28.28 -5.48
C THR A 59 -0.55 -27.09 -6.42
N GLY A 60 0.59 -26.46 -6.68
CA GLY A 60 0.69 -25.19 -7.39
C GLY A 60 0.19 -23.99 -6.56
N THR A 61 0.10 -24.13 -5.23
CA THR A 61 -0.42 -23.10 -4.33
C THR A 61 0.72 -22.30 -3.71
N GLY A 62 0.76 -21.00 -3.96
CA GLY A 62 1.58 -20.02 -3.25
C GLY A 62 0.79 -19.34 -2.14
N PHE A 63 1.45 -19.06 -1.01
CA PHE A 63 0.81 -18.46 0.17
C PHE A 63 1.69 -17.38 0.78
N TYR A 64 1.04 -16.29 1.22
CA TYR A 64 1.65 -15.18 1.94
C TYR A 64 0.73 -14.76 3.09
N LEU A 65 1.30 -14.51 4.24
CA LEU A 65 0.62 -13.95 5.40
C LEU A 65 1.50 -12.87 6.02
N GLU A 66 0.91 -11.75 6.34
CA GLU A 66 1.54 -10.61 6.95
C GLU A 66 0.69 -10.12 8.11
N LEU A 67 1.34 -9.87 9.24
CA LEU A 67 0.72 -9.31 10.43
C LEU A 67 1.44 -8.02 10.80
N TYR A 68 0.69 -6.97 11.00
CA TYR A 68 1.18 -5.69 11.49
C TYR A 68 0.56 -5.39 12.85
N GLY A 69 1.40 -4.96 13.79
CA GLY A 69 0.93 -4.28 14.98
C GLY A 69 1.49 -2.87 14.97
N ALA A 70 0.66 -1.88 15.22
CA ALA A 70 1.11 -0.51 15.32
C ALA A 70 0.56 0.16 16.57
N TYR A 71 1.45 0.80 17.30
CA TYR A 71 1.12 1.71 18.39
C TYR A 71 1.59 3.10 18.03
N TRP A 72 0.76 4.10 18.28
CA TRP A 72 1.15 5.49 18.14
C TRP A 72 0.54 6.36 19.22
N ALA A 73 1.26 7.41 19.57
CA ALA A 73 0.82 8.48 20.44
C ALA A 73 0.87 9.80 19.68
N VAL A 74 -0.18 10.59 19.81
CA VAL A 74 -0.37 11.86 19.11
C VAL A 74 -0.29 12.99 20.10
N ASP A 75 0.52 14.00 19.78
CA ASP A 75 0.56 15.26 20.48
C ASP A 75 -0.43 16.25 19.85
N ASN A 76 -1.05 17.08 20.67
CA ASN A 76 -1.97 18.11 20.23
C ASN A 76 -3.23 17.56 19.50
N GLN A 77 -3.88 16.54 20.09
CA GLN A 77 -5.09 15.95 19.55
C GLN A 77 -6.35 16.78 19.83
N SER A 78 -7.41 16.60 19.03
CA SER A 78 -8.72 17.23 19.25
C SER A 78 -9.34 16.77 20.57
N ALA A 79 -10.04 17.66 21.24
CA ALA A 79 -10.78 17.33 22.48
C ALA A 79 -11.81 16.22 22.18
N GLY A 80 -11.82 15.20 23.03
CA GLY A 80 -12.75 14.07 22.90
C GLY A 80 -12.19 12.83 22.20
N TYR A 81 -10.94 12.90 21.70
CA TYR A 81 -10.25 11.75 21.11
C TYR A 81 -9.10 11.28 22.03
N GLU A 82 -8.82 9.99 22.01
CA GLU A 82 -7.69 9.44 22.76
C GLU A 82 -6.36 9.87 22.14
N SER A 83 -5.35 10.12 22.97
CA SER A 83 -4.03 10.57 22.52
C SER A 83 -3.15 9.44 21.99
N ASP A 84 -3.57 8.19 22.10
CA ASP A 84 -2.85 7.03 21.63
C ASP A 84 -3.80 5.95 21.09
N ASN A 85 -3.27 5.12 20.23
CA ASN A 85 -4.01 4.02 19.62
C ASN A 85 -3.10 2.80 19.39
N LEU A 86 -3.69 1.62 19.48
CA LEU A 86 -3.04 0.35 19.18
C LEU A 86 -3.90 -0.45 18.22
N SER A 87 -3.38 -0.77 17.06
CA SER A 87 -4.07 -1.57 16.06
C SER A 87 -3.28 -2.81 15.64
N LEU A 88 -4.01 -3.78 15.14
CA LEU A 88 -3.49 -4.97 14.49
C LEU A 88 -4.12 -5.09 13.11
N LEU A 89 -3.28 -5.16 12.09
CA LEU A 89 -3.66 -5.42 10.71
C LEU A 89 -3.14 -6.79 10.29
N TYR A 90 -3.92 -7.53 9.54
CA TYR A 90 -3.43 -8.71 8.85
C TYR A 90 -3.71 -8.60 7.35
N PHE A 91 -2.81 -9.17 6.59
CA PHE A 91 -2.94 -9.35 5.15
C PHE A 91 -2.55 -10.78 4.80
N SER A 92 -3.35 -11.43 3.96
CA SER A 92 -3.00 -12.73 3.41
C SER A 92 -3.30 -12.78 1.93
N SER A 93 -2.48 -13.50 1.19
CA SER A 93 -2.69 -13.74 -0.22
C SER A 93 -2.41 -15.20 -0.57
N LEU A 94 -3.19 -15.71 -1.49
CA LEU A 94 -3.09 -17.07 -2.00
C LEU A 94 -3.15 -17.02 -3.52
N ASP A 95 -2.16 -17.62 -4.18
CA ASP A 95 -2.14 -17.87 -5.60
C ASP A 95 -2.30 -19.36 -5.87
N GLN A 96 -3.26 -19.74 -6.69
CA GLN A 96 -3.49 -21.10 -7.11
C GLN A 96 -3.27 -21.24 -8.62
N ARG A 97 -2.31 -22.07 -9.01
CA ARG A 97 -2.10 -22.43 -10.41
C ARG A 97 -3.26 -23.30 -10.88
N ILE A 98 -3.98 -22.85 -11.92
CA ILE A 98 -5.10 -23.56 -12.55
C ILE A 98 -4.63 -24.32 -13.77
N ILE A 99 -3.87 -23.65 -14.66
CA ILE A 99 -3.32 -24.22 -15.88
C ILE A 99 -1.84 -23.88 -15.92
N GLU A 100 -1.02 -24.89 -16.13
CA GLU A 100 0.40 -24.71 -16.36
C GLU A 100 0.69 -24.50 -17.83
N ASP A 101 1.40 -23.42 -18.15
CA ASP A 101 1.94 -23.16 -19.48
C ASP A 101 3.36 -22.61 -19.29
N ASN A 102 4.34 -23.46 -19.53
CA ASN A 102 5.75 -23.13 -19.32
C ASN A 102 6.25 -22.01 -20.23
N VAL A 103 5.59 -21.78 -21.37
CA VAL A 103 5.94 -20.73 -22.32
C VAL A 103 5.30 -19.41 -21.93
N ASN A 104 3.98 -19.41 -21.75
CA ASN A 104 3.23 -18.17 -21.48
C ASN A 104 3.03 -17.88 -20.00
N GLY A 105 3.27 -18.82 -19.08
CA GLY A 105 3.10 -18.63 -17.63
C GLY A 105 1.78 -19.17 -17.08
N GLY A 106 0.84 -19.56 -17.95
CA GLY A 106 -0.40 -20.24 -17.57
C GLY A 106 -1.48 -19.35 -16.98
N THR A 107 -2.45 -20.00 -16.31
CA THR A 107 -3.60 -19.38 -15.67
C THR A 107 -3.54 -19.58 -14.17
N TRP A 108 -3.82 -18.53 -13.41
CA TRP A 108 -3.77 -18.52 -11.97
C TRP A 108 -5.05 -17.90 -11.38
N ALA A 109 -5.46 -18.38 -10.21
CA ALA A 109 -6.43 -17.69 -9.37
C ALA A 109 -5.69 -17.02 -8.22
N ASN A 110 -6.03 -15.78 -7.92
CA ASN A 110 -5.51 -15.04 -6.79
C ASN A 110 -6.64 -14.65 -5.85
N LEU A 111 -6.42 -14.81 -4.54
CA LEU A 111 -7.29 -14.32 -3.48
C LEU A 111 -6.42 -13.58 -2.47
N ALA A 112 -6.69 -12.29 -2.25
CA ALA A 112 -6.07 -11.51 -1.21
C ALA A 112 -7.12 -10.99 -0.23
N LEU A 113 -6.83 -11.20 1.04
CA LEU A 113 -7.67 -10.82 2.17
C LEU A 113 -6.89 -9.86 3.05
N ALA A 114 -7.57 -8.84 3.56
CA ALA A 114 -7.05 -7.98 4.60
C ALA A 114 -8.09 -7.80 5.71
N GLY A 115 -7.66 -7.37 6.86
CA GLY A 115 -8.53 -7.01 7.94
C GLY A 115 -7.79 -6.30 9.06
N SER A 116 -8.54 -5.59 9.87
CA SER A 116 -8.01 -4.86 11.01
C SER A 116 -8.79 -5.21 12.26
N TRP A 117 -8.09 -5.21 13.38
CA TRP A 117 -8.67 -5.24 14.71
C TRP A 117 -8.05 -4.11 15.51
N GLY A 118 -8.87 -3.17 15.93
CA GLY A 118 -8.46 -2.26 16.97
C GLY A 118 -8.44 -2.99 18.30
N LEU A 119 -7.42 -2.76 19.08
CA LEU A 119 -7.27 -3.32 20.40
C LEU A 119 -7.77 -2.37 21.49
N ASP A 120 -8.10 -1.14 21.11
CA ASP A 120 -8.73 -0.13 21.95
C ASP A 120 -10.18 0.15 21.57
N HIS A 121 -10.96 0.70 22.51
CA HIS A 121 -12.43 0.82 22.41
C HIS A 121 -12.93 1.68 21.25
N ASP A 122 -12.12 2.60 20.72
CA ASP A 122 -12.49 3.53 19.64
C ASP A 122 -11.98 3.13 18.25
N SER A 123 -11.37 1.98 18.13
CA SER A 123 -10.79 1.49 16.87
C SER A 123 -11.82 1.14 15.79
N ALA A 124 -13.10 1.00 16.12
CA ALA A 124 -14.19 0.98 15.14
C ALA A 124 -14.30 2.29 14.33
N ASN A 125 -13.55 3.33 14.72
CA ASN A 125 -13.53 4.65 14.13
C ASN A 125 -12.12 5.07 13.66
N GLY A 126 -11.28 4.14 13.24
CA GLY A 126 -9.89 4.44 12.80
C GLY A 126 -9.79 5.59 11.81
N GLU A 127 -10.69 5.69 10.84
CA GLU A 127 -10.77 6.84 9.94
C GLU A 127 -11.06 8.15 10.70
N ARG A 128 -11.96 8.14 11.66
CA ARG A 128 -12.29 9.31 12.47
C ARG A 128 -11.13 9.78 13.35
N PHE A 129 -10.28 8.86 13.82
CA PHE A 129 -9.11 9.23 14.59
C PHE A 129 -8.19 10.17 13.80
N TYR A 130 -7.95 9.90 12.50
CA TYR A 130 -7.10 10.75 11.68
C TYR A 130 -7.80 12.05 11.25
N TYR A 131 -8.99 11.94 10.68
CA TYR A 131 -9.69 13.13 10.16
C TYR A 131 -10.21 14.02 11.27
N ASP A 132 -10.89 13.47 12.26
CA ASP A 132 -11.51 14.24 13.31
C ASP A 132 -10.55 14.48 14.49
N GLY A 133 -9.78 13.47 14.87
CA GLY A 133 -8.85 13.52 15.99
C GLY A 133 -7.61 14.33 15.70
N MET A 134 -6.88 13.96 14.64
CA MET A 134 -5.67 14.65 14.21
C MET A 134 -5.96 15.82 13.26
N GLY A 135 -7.08 15.78 12.53
CA GLY A 135 -7.45 16.80 11.55
C GLY A 135 -6.54 16.85 10.34
N ILE A 136 -5.97 15.70 9.95
CA ILE A 136 -5.04 15.57 8.82
C ILE A 136 -5.76 15.10 7.57
N GLY A 137 -5.36 15.62 6.40
CA GLY A 137 -5.97 15.28 5.12
C GLY A 137 -5.28 14.15 4.35
N THR A 138 -4.02 13.88 4.64
CA THR A 138 -3.19 12.99 3.83
C THR A 138 -2.69 11.75 4.54
N GLY A 139 -2.71 11.71 5.83
CA GLY A 139 -2.20 10.60 6.59
C GLY A 139 -3.23 9.50 6.71
N GLN A 140 -3.22 8.49 5.87
CA GLN A 140 -3.79 7.22 6.27
C GLN A 140 -2.70 6.30 6.70
N HIS A 141 -2.87 5.85 7.88
CA HIS A 141 -2.16 4.70 8.35
C HIS A 141 -2.72 3.44 7.69
N THR A 142 -1.86 2.48 7.45
CA THR A 142 -2.25 1.13 7.01
C THR A 142 -3.33 0.48 7.89
N ASP A 143 -3.61 1.05 9.05
CA ASP A 143 -4.54 0.52 10.05
C ASP A 143 -5.97 1.02 9.91
N SER A 144 -6.23 1.99 9.05
CA SER A 144 -7.57 2.51 8.79
C SER A 144 -8.34 1.70 7.74
N VAL A 145 -8.04 0.43 7.61
CA VAL A 145 -8.75 -0.46 6.67
C VAL A 145 -10.14 -0.81 7.23
N GLY A 146 -11.00 0.21 7.31
CA GLY A 146 -12.41 0.02 7.64
C GLY A 146 -12.71 -0.48 9.05
N PRO A 147 -13.98 -0.77 9.35
CA PRO A 147 -14.40 -1.36 10.62
C PRO A 147 -13.75 -2.74 10.83
N ALA A 148 -13.61 -3.16 12.09
CA ALA A 148 -13.05 -4.47 12.42
C ALA A 148 -13.71 -5.58 11.60
N GLY A 149 -12.91 -6.33 10.83
CA GLY A 149 -13.45 -7.35 9.94
C GLY A 149 -12.42 -8.01 9.02
N LEU A 150 -12.95 -8.85 8.15
CA LEU A 150 -12.23 -9.53 7.07
C LEU A 150 -12.76 -9.04 5.73
N TYR A 151 -11.88 -8.51 4.91
CA TYR A 151 -12.22 -7.94 3.62
C TYR A 151 -11.51 -8.66 2.47
N ILE A 152 -12.25 -8.88 1.39
CA ILE A 152 -11.67 -9.36 0.14
C ILE A 152 -11.10 -8.14 -0.59
N MET A 153 -9.77 -8.08 -0.64
CA MET A 153 -9.05 -6.99 -1.30
C MET A 153 -8.86 -7.27 -2.79
N ASN A 154 -8.64 -8.53 -3.15
CA ASN A 154 -8.45 -8.97 -4.52
C ASN A 154 -8.97 -10.41 -4.67
N ALA A 155 -9.72 -10.67 -5.74
CA ALA A 155 -10.12 -12.02 -6.13
C ALA A 155 -10.18 -12.09 -7.65
N THR A 156 -9.11 -12.60 -8.28
CA THR A 156 -8.93 -12.50 -9.72
C THR A 156 -8.57 -13.84 -10.36
N LEU A 157 -8.97 -13.99 -11.61
CA LEU A 157 -8.32 -14.87 -12.55
C LEU A 157 -7.26 -14.09 -13.32
N ARG A 158 -6.06 -14.66 -13.35
CA ARG A 158 -4.88 -14.08 -13.97
C ARG A 158 -4.42 -14.98 -15.11
N GLN A 159 -4.30 -14.42 -16.30
CA GLN A 159 -3.82 -15.12 -17.47
C GLN A 159 -2.59 -14.44 -18.05
N TYR A 160 -1.55 -15.22 -18.28
CA TYR A 160 -0.34 -14.78 -18.96
C TYR A 160 -0.35 -15.17 -20.43
N PHE A 161 0.25 -14.29 -21.25
CA PHE A 161 0.36 -14.43 -22.69
C PHE A 161 1.74 -13.96 -23.16
N ASN A 162 2.05 -14.25 -24.40
CA ASN A 162 3.14 -13.62 -25.13
C ASN A 162 4.49 -13.81 -24.44
N ASN A 163 4.83 -15.05 -24.12
CA ASN A 163 6.03 -15.41 -23.37
C ASN A 163 6.13 -14.67 -22.02
N LYS A 164 5.03 -14.63 -21.27
CA LYS A 164 4.89 -13.96 -19.95
C LYS A 164 4.98 -12.43 -19.96
N ARG A 165 5.08 -11.83 -21.16
CA ARG A 165 5.19 -10.35 -21.30
C ARG A 165 3.86 -9.62 -21.12
N THR A 166 2.74 -10.33 -21.20
CA THR A 166 1.41 -9.76 -21.02
C THR A 166 0.69 -10.52 -19.93
N CYS A 167 0.11 -9.80 -18.99
CA CYS A 167 -0.71 -10.36 -17.92
C CYS A 167 -2.06 -9.66 -17.91
N VAL A 168 -3.14 -10.43 -17.90
CA VAL A 168 -4.52 -9.94 -17.77
C VAL A 168 -5.09 -10.49 -16.48
N ASN A 169 -5.60 -9.61 -15.63
CA ASN A 169 -6.30 -9.95 -14.39
C ASN A 169 -7.75 -9.50 -14.51
N VAL A 170 -8.69 -10.38 -14.17
CA VAL A 170 -10.12 -10.09 -14.20
C VAL A 170 -10.76 -10.59 -12.92
N GLY A 171 -11.62 -9.78 -12.31
CA GLY A 171 -12.31 -10.11 -11.05
C GLY A 171 -12.44 -8.93 -10.13
N ALA A 172 -12.40 -9.17 -8.83
CA ALA A 172 -12.29 -8.11 -7.83
C ALA A 172 -10.85 -7.60 -7.76
N ILE A 173 -10.64 -6.33 -8.03
CA ILE A 173 -9.32 -5.72 -8.21
C ILE A 173 -8.96 -4.86 -7.00
N TRP A 174 -7.74 -5.04 -6.52
CA TRP A 174 -7.07 -4.12 -5.61
C TRP A 174 -6.07 -3.27 -6.40
N MET A 175 -6.44 -2.03 -6.69
CA MET A 175 -5.70 -1.14 -7.59
C MET A 175 -4.25 -0.89 -7.15
N SER A 176 -4.00 -0.73 -5.86
CA SER A 176 -2.65 -0.46 -5.35
C SER A 176 -1.66 -1.62 -5.53
N MET A 177 -2.12 -2.81 -5.91
CA MET A 177 -1.23 -3.90 -6.31
C MET A 177 -0.59 -3.67 -7.69
N TYR A 178 -1.18 -2.82 -8.52
CA TYR A 178 -0.81 -2.67 -9.92
C TYR A 178 -0.22 -1.32 -10.29
N PHE A 179 -0.57 -0.27 -9.54
CA PHE A 179 -0.21 1.12 -9.84
C PHE A 179 0.56 1.76 -8.69
N ASP A 180 1.28 2.86 -9.03
CA ASP A 180 1.97 3.74 -8.08
C ASP A 180 2.87 3.00 -7.09
N ARG A 181 3.70 2.12 -7.61
CA ARG A 181 4.65 1.33 -6.80
C ARG A 181 6.00 2.05 -6.69
N ILE A 182 5.96 3.30 -6.24
CA ILE A 182 7.15 4.12 -6.01
C ILE A 182 7.45 4.15 -4.52
N GLY A 183 8.74 3.97 -4.19
CA GLY A 183 9.18 3.92 -2.80
C GLY A 183 9.07 2.49 -2.22
N HIS A 184 10.09 2.08 -1.51
CA HIS A 184 10.12 0.78 -0.84
C HIS A 184 10.37 0.92 0.67
N ALA A 185 10.36 2.16 1.18
CA ALA A 185 10.31 2.37 2.60
C ALA A 185 8.87 2.13 3.05
N ARG A 186 8.68 1.25 4.00
CA ARG A 186 7.38 1.08 4.66
C ARG A 186 7.21 2.22 5.65
N PHE A 187 6.78 3.36 5.15
CA PHE A 187 6.38 4.48 5.97
C PHE A 187 5.04 4.20 6.63
N MET A 188 4.83 4.82 7.78
CA MET A 188 3.54 4.75 8.46
C MET A 188 2.50 5.65 7.78
N ASN A 189 2.92 6.75 7.17
CA ASN A 189 2.05 7.57 6.36
C ASN A 189 1.93 6.98 4.95
N ASP A 190 0.75 6.47 4.62
CA ASP A 190 0.45 5.81 3.34
C ASP A 190 0.68 6.74 2.13
N SER A 191 0.57 8.07 2.30
CA SER A 191 0.81 9.03 1.22
C SER A 191 2.27 9.05 0.72
N PHE A 192 3.21 8.52 1.49
CA PHE A 192 4.60 8.33 1.04
C PHE A 192 4.80 7.05 0.24
N GLU A 193 3.93 6.07 0.38
CA GLU A 193 3.95 4.83 -0.39
C GLU A 193 3.08 4.91 -1.63
N LYS A 194 1.91 5.56 -1.53
CA LYS A 194 0.91 5.68 -2.59
C LYS A 194 0.44 7.12 -2.71
N SER A 195 0.18 7.57 -3.93
CA SER A 195 -0.34 8.92 -4.15
C SER A 195 -1.77 9.07 -3.60
N PRO A 196 -2.03 10.03 -2.72
CA PRO A 196 -3.40 10.33 -2.29
C PRO A 196 -4.21 11.03 -3.38
N VAL A 197 -3.58 11.39 -4.50
CA VAL A 197 -4.25 11.95 -5.69
C VAL A 197 -4.84 10.86 -6.56
N LEU A 198 -4.23 9.66 -6.60
CA LEU A 198 -4.72 8.54 -7.40
C LEU A 198 -5.86 7.81 -6.69
N PRO A 199 -6.95 7.46 -7.39
CA PRO A 199 -8.00 6.65 -6.81
C PRO A 199 -7.47 5.24 -6.55
N MET A 200 -7.55 4.78 -5.30
CA MET A 200 -7.12 3.46 -4.88
C MET A 200 -8.34 2.65 -4.44
N TYR A 201 -8.93 1.94 -5.37
CA TYR A 201 -10.08 1.06 -5.10
C TYR A 201 -9.63 -0.32 -4.63
N TYR A 202 -10.46 -0.95 -3.79
CA TYR A 202 -10.19 -2.25 -3.18
C TYR A 202 -11.36 -3.20 -3.44
N GLY A 203 -11.06 -4.41 -3.92
CA GLY A 203 -12.06 -5.45 -4.08
C GLY A 203 -13.18 -5.12 -5.08
N THR A 204 -12.95 -4.21 -6.01
CA THR A 204 -13.96 -3.77 -6.98
C THR A 204 -13.88 -4.58 -8.27
N PRO A 205 -15.04 -4.88 -8.91
CA PRO A 205 -15.06 -5.63 -10.16
C PRO A 205 -14.35 -4.87 -11.28
N GLY A 206 -13.54 -5.59 -12.05
CA GLY A 206 -12.81 -4.96 -13.14
C GLY A 206 -11.80 -5.84 -13.83
N ALA A 207 -10.95 -5.21 -14.60
CA ALA A 207 -9.83 -5.84 -15.31
C ALA A 207 -8.60 -4.96 -15.29
N VAL A 208 -7.43 -5.61 -15.18
CA VAL A 208 -6.12 -4.97 -15.31
C VAL A 208 -5.31 -5.71 -16.35
N VAL A 209 -4.70 -4.95 -17.25
CA VAL A 209 -3.75 -5.47 -18.23
C VAL A 209 -2.40 -4.85 -17.95
N GLN A 210 -1.39 -5.69 -17.85
CA GLN A 210 0.01 -5.31 -17.73
C GLN A 210 0.78 -5.86 -18.93
N HIS A 211 1.60 -5.04 -19.58
CA HIS A 211 2.34 -5.43 -20.75
C HIS A 211 3.77 -4.88 -20.73
N GLU A 212 4.71 -5.76 -20.94
CA GLU A 212 6.12 -5.44 -21.19
C GLU A 212 6.33 -5.09 -22.67
N ILE A 213 6.53 -3.82 -22.97
CA ILE A 213 6.81 -3.35 -24.34
C ILE A 213 8.20 -3.85 -24.76
N ASP A 214 9.17 -3.61 -23.90
CA ASP A 214 10.56 -4.08 -24.06
C ASP A 214 11.23 -4.22 -22.67
N LYS A 215 12.51 -4.55 -22.62
CA LYS A 215 13.26 -4.75 -21.36
C LYS A 215 13.29 -3.51 -20.42
N ASN A 216 12.96 -2.33 -20.94
CA ASN A 216 13.02 -1.07 -20.16
C ASN A 216 11.65 -0.41 -20.03
N ASN A 217 10.65 -0.78 -20.83
CA ASN A 217 9.37 -0.10 -20.89
C ASN A 217 8.22 -1.05 -20.62
N PHE A 218 7.28 -0.61 -19.81
CA PHE A 218 6.06 -1.34 -19.51
C PHE A 218 4.86 -0.40 -19.45
N VAL A 219 3.68 -0.98 -19.59
CA VAL A 219 2.41 -0.30 -19.41
C VAL A 219 1.50 -1.14 -18.53
N THR A 220 0.70 -0.47 -17.73
CA THR A 220 -0.40 -1.05 -16.96
C THR A 220 -1.65 -0.24 -17.26
N ALA A 221 -2.76 -0.91 -17.54
CA ALA A 221 -4.05 -0.26 -17.72
C ALA A 221 -5.13 -1.01 -16.95
N ALA A 222 -6.07 -0.30 -16.36
CA ALA A 222 -7.20 -0.86 -15.64
C ALA A 222 -8.51 -0.19 -16.05
N PHE A 223 -9.57 -0.99 -16.04
CA PHE A 223 -10.96 -0.57 -16.04
C PHE A 223 -11.66 -1.25 -14.86
N ILE A 224 -12.25 -0.49 -13.97
CA ILE A 224 -12.89 -0.99 -12.77
C ILE A 224 -14.21 -0.28 -12.51
N GLY A 225 -15.15 -0.98 -11.89
CA GLY A 225 -16.34 -0.37 -11.30
C GLY A 225 -15.97 0.43 -10.04
N THR A 226 -16.73 1.48 -9.75
CA THR A 226 -16.58 2.30 -8.54
C THR A 226 -17.87 2.22 -7.72
N GLY A 227 -17.85 2.69 -6.48
CA GLY A 227 -19.04 2.72 -5.63
C GLY A 227 -19.23 1.53 -4.70
N LEU A 228 -18.30 0.55 -4.71
CA LEU A 228 -18.28 -0.51 -3.68
C LEU A 228 -17.39 -0.08 -2.52
N GLY A 229 -17.96 -0.05 -1.33
CA GLY A 229 -17.21 0.12 -0.09
C GLY A 229 -16.47 -1.15 0.33
N LEU A 230 -15.50 -1.02 1.23
CA LEU A 230 -14.89 -2.17 1.89
C LEU A 230 -15.94 -2.99 2.62
N GLY A 231 -16.02 -4.29 2.33
CA GLY A 231 -17.01 -5.19 2.91
C GLY A 231 -18.27 -5.40 2.07
N ASP A 232 -18.46 -4.66 0.99
CA ASP A 232 -19.55 -4.89 0.05
C ASP A 232 -19.34 -6.18 -0.74
N ASN A 233 -20.45 -6.73 -1.23
CA ASN A 233 -20.39 -7.93 -2.04
C ASN A 233 -19.86 -7.60 -3.45
N PHE A 234 -18.57 -7.83 -3.69
CA PHE A 234 -17.91 -7.60 -4.97
C PHE A 234 -18.49 -8.36 -6.16
N LEU A 235 -19.34 -9.37 -5.91
CA LEU A 235 -20.08 -10.07 -6.96
C LEU A 235 -21.36 -9.34 -7.37
N ASN A 236 -21.79 -8.34 -6.63
CA ASN A 236 -22.97 -7.56 -6.94
C ASN A 236 -22.60 -6.34 -7.78
N TRP A 237 -22.54 -6.53 -9.08
CA TRP A 237 -22.24 -5.46 -10.06
C TRP A 237 -23.31 -4.38 -10.11
N ASP A 238 -24.52 -4.65 -9.63
CA ASP A 238 -25.62 -3.67 -9.58
C ASP A 238 -25.33 -2.54 -8.56
N ASN A 239 -24.41 -2.76 -7.63
CA ASN A 239 -23.97 -1.75 -6.66
C ASN A 239 -22.82 -0.87 -7.18
N THR A 240 -22.30 -1.12 -8.38
CA THR A 240 -21.31 -0.22 -8.98
C THR A 240 -22.00 0.96 -9.62
N ASN A 241 -21.83 2.13 -9.04
CA ASN A 241 -22.51 3.35 -9.46
C ASN A 241 -21.67 4.23 -10.40
N GLY A 242 -20.49 3.77 -10.80
CA GLY A 242 -19.61 4.46 -11.68
C GLY A 242 -18.45 3.57 -12.15
N TYR A 243 -17.47 4.17 -12.80
CA TYR A 243 -16.29 3.46 -13.28
C TYR A 243 -15.03 4.32 -13.16
N ALA A 244 -13.88 3.67 -13.12
CA ALA A 244 -12.59 4.31 -13.24
C ALA A 244 -11.74 3.64 -14.32
N VAL A 245 -10.97 4.45 -15.02
CA VAL A 245 -9.94 4.03 -15.97
C VAL A 245 -8.62 4.60 -15.49
N GLN A 246 -7.61 3.76 -15.39
CA GLN A 246 -6.27 4.18 -15.02
C GLN A 246 -5.26 3.56 -15.97
N ALA A 247 -4.26 4.34 -16.35
CA ALA A 247 -3.13 3.87 -17.15
C ALA A 247 -1.83 4.39 -16.58
N GLU A 248 -0.81 3.55 -16.57
CA GLU A 248 0.55 3.87 -16.14
C GLU A 248 1.53 3.38 -17.21
N TRP A 249 2.50 4.22 -17.55
CA TRP A 249 3.68 3.84 -18.27
C TRP A 249 4.90 3.96 -17.35
N GLY A 250 5.81 2.99 -17.42
CA GLY A 250 7.04 3.01 -16.67
C GLY A 250 8.24 2.77 -17.58
N HIS A 251 9.33 3.46 -17.24
CA HIS A 251 10.61 3.37 -17.93
C HIS A 251 11.74 3.11 -16.95
N CYS A 252 12.47 2.03 -17.18
CA CYS A 252 13.67 1.67 -16.44
C CYS A 252 14.90 2.23 -17.14
N PHE A 253 15.76 2.92 -16.41
CA PHE A 253 16.97 3.55 -16.93
C PHE A 253 18.20 3.20 -16.09
N ASN A 254 19.39 3.52 -16.60
CA ASN A 254 20.66 3.23 -15.95
C ASN A 254 20.80 1.77 -15.49
N GLU A 255 20.57 0.84 -16.43
CA GLU A 255 20.72 -0.61 -16.16
C GLU A 255 19.83 -1.08 -14.99
N GLY A 256 18.64 -0.47 -14.82
CA GLY A 256 17.70 -0.81 -13.78
C GLY A 256 17.91 -0.09 -12.44
N LYS A 257 18.87 0.82 -12.33
CA LYS A 257 19.05 1.62 -11.12
C LYS A 257 17.95 2.63 -10.88
N GLY A 258 17.27 3.07 -11.95
CA GLY A 258 16.19 4.03 -11.87
C GLY A 258 14.92 3.56 -12.56
N THR A 259 13.78 4.00 -12.06
CA THR A 259 12.48 3.83 -12.72
C THR A 259 11.76 5.17 -12.72
N TRP A 260 11.26 5.55 -13.88
CA TRP A 260 10.36 6.67 -14.05
C TRP A 260 8.97 6.14 -14.41
N ARG A 261 7.94 6.69 -13.77
CA ARG A 261 6.54 6.31 -13.99
C ARG A 261 5.71 7.55 -14.30
N VAL A 262 4.75 7.40 -15.20
CA VAL A 262 3.71 8.38 -15.47
C VAL A 262 2.39 7.63 -15.47
N ALA A 263 1.46 8.06 -14.62
CA ALA A 263 0.12 7.52 -14.56
C ALA A 263 -0.91 8.60 -14.80
N SER A 264 -2.04 8.21 -15.39
CA SER A 264 -3.21 9.07 -15.54
C SER A 264 -4.46 8.28 -15.18
N PHE A 265 -5.48 8.97 -14.71
CA PHE A 265 -6.76 8.36 -14.39
C PHE A 265 -7.92 9.24 -14.81
N PHE A 266 -9.03 8.59 -15.05
CA PHE A 266 -10.38 9.16 -15.06
C PHE A 266 -11.22 8.35 -14.10
N THR A 267 -12.04 8.97 -13.29
CA THR A 267 -13.04 8.32 -12.48
C THR A 267 -14.34 9.08 -12.54
N SER A 268 -15.44 8.33 -12.72
CA SER A 268 -16.80 8.77 -12.48
C SER A 268 -17.19 8.21 -11.12
N VAL A 269 -17.15 9.01 -10.09
CA VAL A 269 -17.45 8.58 -8.71
C VAL A 269 -18.91 8.88 -8.44
N ASP A 270 -19.66 7.89 -8.00
CA ASP A 270 -21.01 8.08 -7.50
C ASP A 270 -21.03 8.19 -5.97
N LYS A 271 -22.17 8.67 -5.45
CA LYS A 271 -22.48 9.17 -4.11
C LYS A 271 -22.05 8.31 -2.92
N GLU A 272 -21.82 7.02 -3.11
CA GLU A 272 -21.61 6.06 -2.01
C GLU A 272 -20.25 5.32 -2.12
N GLY A 273 -19.31 5.84 -2.88
CA GLY A 273 -18.00 5.22 -3.02
C GLY A 273 -17.22 5.19 -1.72
N SER A 274 -16.18 4.37 -1.67
CA SER A 274 -15.25 4.18 -0.56
C SER A 274 -14.59 5.47 -0.02
N THR A 275 -14.89 6.62 -0.61
CA THR A 275 -14.42 7.94 -0.20
C THR A 275 -15.45 8.73 0.61
N GLY A 276 -16.70 8.24 0.77
CA GLY A 276 -17.78 8.93 1.49
C GLY A 276 -18.33 10.17 0.76
N LEU A 277 -18.04 10.35 -0.52
CA LEU A 277 -18.46 11.52 -1.29
C LEU A 277 -19.93 11.43 -1.69
N GLU A 278 -20.72 12.43 -1.34
CA GLU A 278 -22.17 12.46 -1.58
C GLU A 278 -22.58 12.92 -2.98
N GLU A 279 -21.68 13.40 -3.83
CA GLU A 279 -21.98 13.97 -5.14
C GLU A 279 -21.18 13.32 -6.27
N GLN A 280 -21.81 13.16 -7.44
CA GLN A 280 -21.17 12.71 -8.67
C GLN A 280 -20.23 13.80 -9.19
N HIS A 281 -18.93 13.56 -9.14
CA HIS A 281 -17.96 14.44 -9.75
C HIS A 281 -16.92 13.62 -10.51
N ASP A 282 -16.91 13.81 -11.81
CA ASP A 282 -15.85 13.28 -12.65
C ASP A 282 -14.50 13.86 -12.23
N ALA A 283 -13.53 13.01 -12.02
CA ALA A 283 -12.16 13.43 -11.74
C ALA A 283 -11.19 12.89 -12.79
N VAL A 284 -10.30 13.76 -13.23
CA VAL A 284 -9.16 13.41 -14.07
C VAL A 284 -7.89 13.79 -13.35
N GLY A 285 -6.89 12.93 -13.39
CA GLY A 285 -5.61 13.25 -12.77
C GLY A 285 -4.42 12.64 -13.49
N ILE A 286 -3.28 13.17 -13.13
CA ILE A 286 -1.98 12.71 -13.61
C ILE A 286 -0.98 12.68 -12.48
N MET A 287 -0.12 11.68 -12.51
CA MET A 287 1.01 11.50 -11.59
C MET A 287 2.27 11.26 -12.39
N THR A 288 3.39 11.76 -11.91
CA THR A 288 4.71 11.32 -12.34
C THR A 288 5.60 11.09 -11.12
N GLY A 289 6.37 10.02 -11.16
CA GLY A 289 7.27 9.66 -10.08
C GLY A 289 8.56 9.05 -10.59
N VAL A 290 9.62 9.27 -9.86
CA VAL A 290 10.94 8.72 -10.15
C VAL A 290 11.52 8.13 -8.87
N GLU A 291 12.16 6.99 -9.01
CA GLU A 291 13.00 6.39 -7.97
C GLU A 291 14.36 6.06 -8.53
N TYR A 292 15.39 6.17 -7.70
CA TYR A 292 16.76 5.93 -8.12
C TYR A 292 17.63 5.38 -6.99
N ASN A 293 18.35 4.31 -7.27
CA ASN A 293 19.38 3.73 -6.41
C ASN A 293 20.72 4.41 -6.71
N PHE A 294 21.11 5.41 -5.92
CA PHE A 294 22.40 6.09 -6.05
C PHE A 294 23.56 5.14 -5.74
N THR A 295 23.37 4.32 -4.73
CA THR A 295 24.29 3.27 -4.32
C THR A 295 23.49 2.09 -3.80
N ASP A 296 24.14 0.98 -3.47
CA ASP A 296 23.49 -0.17 -2.81
C ASP A 296 22.93 0.18 -1.43
N ARG A 297 23.27 1.35 -0.88
CA ARG A 297 22.83 1.81 0.44
C ARG A 297 21.83 2.96 0.39
N VAL A 298 21.85 3.75 -0.67
CA VAL A 298 21.05 4.99 -0.76
C VAL A 298 20.09 4.88 -1.92
N LYS A 299 18.83 4.94 -1.62
CA LYS A 299 17.74 5.08 -2.58
C LYS A 299 16.99 6.38 -2.30
N ALA A 300 16.64 7.11 -3.35
CA ALA A 300 15.73 8.25 -3.23
C ALA A 300 14.61 8.14 -4.26
N TYR A 301 13.52 8.83 -3.99
CA TYR A 301 12.36 8.90 -4.85
C TYR A 301 11.66 10.26 -4.71
N ALA A 302 10.95 10.63 -5.75
CA ALA A 302 10.12 11.84 -5.78
C ALA A 302 8.85 11.57 -6.58
N ARG A 303 7.77 12.25 -6.22
CA ARG A 303 6.48 12.16 -6.90
C ARG A 303 5.81 13.52 -6.98
N LEU A 304 5.17 13.78 -8.11
CA LEU A 304 4.29 14.91 -8.35
C LEU A 304 2.98 14.39 -8.90
N ALA A 305 1.86 14.89 -8.39
CA ALA A 305 0.55 14.52 -8.90
C ALA A 305 -0.43 15.70 -8.82
N MET A 306 -1.45 15.66 -9.68
CA MET A 306 -2.56 16.61 -9.67
C MET A 306 -3.86 15.98 -10.17
N ALA A 307 -4.98 16.43 -9.62
CA ALA A 307 -6.33 16.07 -10.07
C ALA A 307 -7.20 17.30 -10.27
N SER A 308 -8.22 17.16 -11.13
CA SER A 308 -9.14 18.24 -11.48
C SER A 308 -10.25 18.46 -10.43
N SER A 309 -10.61 17.43 -9.67
CA SER A 309 -11.73 17.48 -8.72
C SER A 309 -11.29 17.93 -7.33
N GLU A 310 -12.19 18.63 -6.63
CA GLU A 310 -12.06 18.99 -5.22
C GLU A 310 -12.39 17.81 -4.28
N HIS A 311 -13.08 16.83 -4.81
CA HIS A 311 -13.55 15.64 -4.09
C HIS A 311 -12.52 14.51 -4.01
N VAL A 312 -11.32 14.66 -4.56
CA VAL A 312 -10.20 13.75 -4.30
C VAL A 312 -9.52 14.13 -2.98
N ARG A 313 -8.96 13.16 -2.32
CA ARG A 313 -8.28 13.33 -1.04
C ARG A 313 -7.20 14.41 -1.06
N ALA A 314 -6.39 14.42 -2.11
CA ALA A 314 -5.46 15.49 -2.39
C ALA A 314 -5.54 15.87 -3.87
N ARG A 315 -5.70 17.16 -4.16
CA ARG A 315 -5.76 17.71 -5.52
C ARG A 315 -4.38 17.89 -6.15
N LYS A 316 -3.37 18.11 -5.32
CA LYS A 316 -1.98 18.23 -5.74
C LYS A 316 -1.06 17.61 -4.71
N GLU A 317 0.00 17.05 -5.20
CA GLU A 317 1.04 16.42 -4.41
C GLU A 317 2.40 16.79 -4.95
N ALA A 318 3.32 17.08 -4.03
CA ALA A 318 4.75 17.11 -4.29
C ALA A 318 5.45 16.44 -3.12
N MET A 319 6.13 15.31 -3.35
CA MET A 319 6.82 14.59 -2.29
C MET A 319 8.20 14.12 -2.71
N VAL A 320 9.07 13.99 -1.72
CA VAL A 320 10.40 13.39 -1.84
C VAL A 320 10.65 12.48 -0.66
N GLY A 321 11.42 11.43 -0.88
CA GLY A 321 11.83 10.54 0.18
C GLY A 321 13.15 9.85 -0.15
N ALA A 322 13.78 9.32 0.90
CA ALA A 322 15.02 8.56 0.77
C ALA A 322 15.11 7.46 1.83
N THR A 323 15.85 6.41 1.50
CA THR A 323 16.23 5.37 2.44
C THR A 323 17.75 5.21 2.46
N LEU A 324 18.29 4.99 3.65
CA LEU A 324 19.72 4.77 3.88
C LEU A 324 19.91 3.47 4.66
N ARG A 325 20.56 2.49 4.08
CA ARG A 325 21.04 1.28 4.76
C ARG A 325 22.30 1.59 5.55
N LEU A 326 22.18 1.60 6.88
CA LEU A 326 23.29 1.96 7.75
C LEU A 326 24.32 0.83 7.88
N ASN A 327 23.86 -0.41 7.92
CA ASN A 327 24.71 -1.58 8.10
C ASN A 327 24.67 -2.50 6.86
N PRO A 328 25.82 -2.70 6.17
CA PRO A 328 25.86 -3.58 4.99
C PRO A 328 25.61 -5.05 5.33
N ASN A 329 25.88 -5.49 6.56
CA ASN A 329 25.64 -6.86 7.01
C ASN A 329 24.18 -7.10 7.42
N ARG A 330 23.36 -6.05 7.45
CA ARG A 330 21.92 -6.08 7.73
C ARG A 330 21.19 -5.30 6.65
N PRO A 331 21.07 -5.87 5.44
CA PRO A 331 20.58 -5.14 4.27
C PRO A 331 19.11 -4.73 4.37
N GLN A 332 18.38 -5.32 5.30
CA GLN A 332 16.98 -5.02 5.55
C GLN A 332 16.77 -3.91 6.60
N ASP A 333 17.83 -3.53 7.34
CA ASP A 333 17.79 -2.39 8.24
C ASP A 333 18.01 -1.11 7.44
N TYR A 334 17.11 -0.14 7.61
CA TYR A 334 17.25 1.16 6.95
C TYR A 334 16.66 2.30 7.76
N LEU A 335 17.24 3.46 7.60
CA LEU A 335 16.66 4.74 7.97
C LEU A 335 15.87 5.26 6.78
N GLY A 336 14.61 5.60 6.97
CA GLY A 336 13.73 6.25 6.00
C GLY A 336 13.42 7.66 6.42
N ALA A 337 13.43 8.60 5.47
CA ALA A 337 12.94 9.96 5.66
C ALA A 337 12.13 10.38 4.44
N ALA A 338 10.98 11.02 4.66
CA ALA A 338 10.14 11.56 3.60
C ALA A 338 9.55 12.89 4.00
N PHE A 339 9.28 13.73 2.99
CA PHE A 339 8.60 15.01 3.11
C PHE A 339 7.65 15.19 1.93
N GLY A 340 6.42 15.64 2.22
CA GLY A 340 5.40 15.91 1.23
C GLY A 340 4.66 17.21 1.49
N VAL A 341 4.20 17.84 0.43
CA VAL A 341 3.28 18.99 0.44
C VAL A 341 2.07 18.59 -0.39
N TYR A 342 0.90 18.70 0.22
CA TYR A 342 -0.35 18.27 -0.36
C TYR A 342 -1.35 19.41 -0.34
N LYS A 343 -1.98 19.67 -1.50
CA LYS A 343 -3.19 20.49 -1.53
C LYS A 343 -4.36 19.55 -1.29
N CYS A 344 -4.94 19.61 -0.10
CA CYS A 344 -6.06 18.76 0.26
C CYS A 344 -7.33 19.15 -0.50
N GLY A 345 -8.21 18.18 -0.72
CA GLY A 345 -9.56 18.38 -1.21
C GLY A 345 -10.52 18.73 -0.05
N ASP A 346 -11.71 19.17 -0.41
CA ASP A 346 -12.79 19.32 0.57
C ASP A 346 -13.26 17.91 0.97
N GLY A 347 -13.03 17.56 2.22
CA GLY A 347 -13.46 16.26 2.75
C GLY A 347 -14.86 16.36 3.37
N ASP A 348 -15.61 15.25 3.29
CA ASP A 348 -16.97 15.20 3.84
C ASP A 348 -17.00 15.23 5.36
N ALA A 349 -15.91 14.88 6.03
CA ALA A 349 -15.85 14.73 7.47
C ALA A 349 -15.66 16.06 8.22
N ALA A 350 -15.00 17.04 7.62
CA ALA A 350 -14.74 18.32 8.24
C ALA A 350 -14.45 19.41 7.19
N PRO A 351 -14.82 20.68 7.46
CA PRO A 351 -14.48 21.77 6.55
C PRO A 351 -12.96 21.97 6.46
N LEU A 352 -12.48 22.20 5.25
CA LEU A 352 -11.08 22.49 5.00
C LEU A 352 -10.67 23.80 5.71
N VAL A 353 -9.67 23.69 6.59
CA VAL A 353 -9.12 24.84 7.32
C VAL A 353 -7.85 25.35 6.66
N ASN A 354 -6.96 24.41 6.28
CA ASN A 354 -5.70 24.74 5.61
C ASN A 354 -5.67 24.05 4.24
N GLU A 355 -5.50 24.85 3.19
CA GLU A 355 -5.46 24.35 1.81
C GLU A 355 -4.25 23.43 1.55
N PHE A 356 -3.13 23.71 2.22
CA PHE A 356 -1.89 22.96 2.06
C PHE A 356 -1.43 22.34 3.37
N GLU A 357 -1.42 21.04 3.41
CA GLU A 357 -0.83 20.25 4.48
C GLU A 357 0.60 19.83 4.09
N LYS A 358 1.51 19.91 5.07
CA LYS A 358 2.89 19.43 4.89
C LYS A 358 3.15 18.31 5.87
N VAL A 359 3.72 17.24 5.40
CA VAL A 359 3.97 16.03 6.19
C VAL A 359 5.44 15.66 6.11
N MET A 360 6.01 15.33 7.26
CA MET A 360 7.36 14.75 7.35
C MET A 360 7.27 13.44 8.13
N GLU A 361 7.99 12.43 7.69
CA GLU A 361 8.18 11.21 8.45
C GLU A 361 9.64 10.81 8.51
N LEU A 362 10.06 10.35 9.69
CA LEU A 362 11.33 9.70 9.94
C LEU A 362 11.06 8.33 10.55
N THR A 363 11.60 7.27 9.98
CA THR A 363 11.45 5.90 10.46
C THR A 363 12.78 5.16 10.44
N TYR A 364 12.97 4.24 11.36
CA TYR A 364 14.11 3.32 11.32
C TYR A 364 13.59 1.89 11.45
N ARG A 365 13.78 1.07 10.40
CA ARG A 365 13.40 -0.33 10.41
C ARG A 365 14.55 -1.20 10.90
N PHE A 366 14.26 -1.99 11.92
CA PHE A 366 15.14 -3.05 12.43
C PHE A 366 14.58 -4.40 12.01
N GLN A 367 15.34 -5.17 11.27
CA GLN A 367 15.02 -6.58 11.02
C GLN A 367 15.52 -7.42 12.19
N LEU A 368 14.64 -7.94 13.02
CA LEU A 368 14.99 -8.74 14.19
C LEU A 368 15.34 -10.18 13.81
N THR A 369 14.55 -10.76 12.89
CA THR A 369 14.77 -12.09 12.29
C THR A 369 14.47 -12.01 10.80
N GLY A 370 14.61 -13.11 10.05
CA GLY A 370 14.21 -13.16 8.64
C GLY A 370 12.76 -12.69 8.41
N ASN A 371 11.88 -12.93 9.37
CA ASN A 371 10.44 -12.72 9.25
C ASN A 371 9.87 -11.61 10.13
N ILE A 372 10.66 -11.04 11.04
CA ILE A 372 10.18 -10.06 12.02
C ILE A 372 10.97 -8.79 11.92
N SER A 373 10.28 -7.68 11.78
CA SER A 373 10.88 -6.35 11.88
C SER A 373 10.09 -5.46 12.83
N VAL A 374 10.78 -4.45 13.37
CA VAL A 374 10.17 -3.38 14.15
C VAL A 374 10.66 -2.04 13.62
N ALA A 375 9.81 -1.03 13.65
CA ALA A 375 10.14 0.29 13.14
C ALA A 375 9.55 1.37 14.06
N PRO A 376 10.37 2.01 14.90
CA PRO A 376 10.00 3.29 15.50
C PRO A 376 9.89 4.35 14.41
N TYR A 377 8.95 5.27 14.58
CA TYR A 377 8.72 6.37 13.65
C TYR A 377 8.31 7.65 14.37
N TYR A 378 8.54 8.77 13.68
CA TYR A 378 8.07 10.09 14.03
C TYR A 378 7.44 10.75 12.82
N GLN A 379 6.26 11.31 12.98
CA GLN A 379 5.54 12.10 11.98
C GLN A 379 5.30 13.50 12.49
N LEU A 380 5.43 14.49 11.60
CA LEU A 380 5.07 15.87 11.87
C LEU A 380 4.19 16.37 10.72
N TYR A 381 3.00 16.81 11.08
CA TYR A 381 2.04 17.48 10.21
C TYR A 381 2.09 18.97 10.49
N ILE A 382 2.31 19.79 9.49
CA ILE A 382 2.35 21.23 9.56
C ILE A 382 1.16 21.76 8.75
N ASP A 383 0.39 22.68 9.35
CA ASP A 383 -0.85 23.20 8.79
C ASP A 383 -1.83 22.05 8.45
N PRO A 384 -2.24 21.19 9.41
CA PRO A 384 -3.12 20.08 9.15
C PRO A 384 -4.43 20.53 8.51
N ALA A 385 -4.92 19.77 7.52
CA ALA A 385 -5.97 20.22 6.59
C ALA A 385 -7.28 20.65 7.28
N TYR A 386 -7.69 19.93 8.30
CA TYR A 386 -9.02 20.09 8.91
C TYR A 386 -8.98 20.66 10.36
N ARG A 387 -7.84 21.22 10.75
CA ARG A 387 -7.68 21.81 12.09
C ARG A 387 -7.03 23.18 12.07
N ASN A 388 -7.52 24.05 12.93
CA ASN A 388 -6.90 25.35 13.19
C ASN A 388 -5.79 25.22 14.25
N THR A 389 -4.73 24.50 13.88
CA THR A 389 -3.49 24.38 14.67
C THR A 389 -2.31 24.42 13.71
N SER A 390 -1.18 24.89 14.17
CA SER A 390 0.02 24.97 13.33
C SER A 390 0.69 23.59 13.11
N THR A 391 0.56 22.69 14.08
CA THR A 391 1.24 21.39 14.02
C THR A 391 0.49 20.31 14.78
N VAL A 392 0.60 19.08 14.27
CA VAL A 392 0.27 17.84 14.98
C VAL A 392 1.45 16.89 14.80
N SER A 393 1.87 16.20 15.85
CA SER A 393 2.92 15.19 15.71
C SER A 393 2.43 13.83 16.22
N ALA A 394 2.97 12.78 15.63
CA ALA A 394 2.75 11.41 16.07
C ALA A 394 4.07 10.66 16.21
N THR A 395 4.19 9.90 17.28
CA THR A 395 5.31 8.98 17.51
C THR A 395 4.76 7.58 17.71
N GLY A 396 5.47 6.58 17.22
CA GLY A 396 4.98 5.23 17.43
C GLY A 396 6.00 4.14 17.10
N LEU A 397 5.50 2.93 17.17
CA LEU A 397 6.24 1.71 16.91
C LEU A 397 5.39 0.77 16.05
N GLN A 398 5.91 0.38 14.91
CA GLN A 398 5.35 -0.67 14.08
C GLN A 398 6.09 -1.98 14.33
N ALA A 399 5.36 -3.07 14.48
CA ALA A 399 5.90 -4.42 14.46
C ALA A 399 5.29 -5.18 13.27
N HIS A 400 6.11 -5.91 12.55
CA HIS A 400 5.74 -6.57 11.32
C HIS A 400 6.26 -7.99 11.28
N ILE A 401 5.40 -8.96 10.94
CA ILE A 401 5.69 -10.39 10.84
C ILE A 401 5.24 -10.87 9.46
N GLU A 402 6.15 -11.45 8.69
CA GLU A 402 5.89 -12.03 7.37
C GLU A 402 6.05 -13.55 7.40
N PHE A 403 5.15 -14.26 6.70
CA PHE A 403 5.20 -15.72 6.52
C PHE A 403 5.08 -16.12 5.05
#